data_6cbad5f0e2164abf4a3d09063005d3a0
#
_entry.id   6cbad5f0e2164abf4a3d09063005d3a0
#
_cell.length_a   1.000
_cell.length_b   1.000
_cell.length_c   1.000
_cell.angle_alpha   90.00
_cell.angle_beta   90.00
_cell.angle_gamma   90.00
#
_symmetry.space_group_name_H-M   'P 1'
#
loop_
_entity.id
_entity.type
_entity.pdbx_description
1 polymer ?
#
loop_
_entity_poly.entity_id
_entity_poly.type
_entity_poly.pdbx_seq_one_letter_code
_entity_poly.pdbx_strand_id
1 'polypeptide(L)'
;MTNITQLMTTFFDFLSSQDKNWSLCTFPFMASFLVFFAIYIGLNRYRQTWTKAYVIAFSLFFAFKANGVLMWLLPIVTISSWYLTRFMMRLKRGKVRKIGLAIVILTELLPLLYYKYSNFTLEIFHELLRSNFSPEKMLLPVGISFFTFQAISYTVD
;
A
#
# COMPACT_ATOMS: atom_id res chain seq x y z
N MET A 1 5.89 38.67 -11.85
CA MET A 1 4.68 37.81 -11.82
C MET A 1 4.87 36.43 -12.48
N THR A 2 5.91 36.21 -13.26
CA THR A 2 6.20 34.96 -14.00
C THR A 2 6.66 33.80 -13.15
N ASN A 3 7.22 34.02 -11.96
CA ASN A 3 7.81 32.95 -11.15
C ASN A 3 6.78 32.06 -10.41
N ILE A 4 5.62 32.58 -10.05
CA ILE A 4 4.61 31.80 -9.30
C ILE A 4 3.85 30.87 -10.24
N THR A 5 3.52 31.34 -11.44
CA THR A 5 2.83 30.53 -12.44
C THR A 5 3.73 29.39 -12.95
N GLN A 6 5.01 29.67 -13.18
CA GLN A 6 5.99 28.64 -13.54
C GLN A 6 6.22 27.62 -12.41
N LEU A 7 6.26 28.05 -11.15
CA LEU A 7 6.32 27.15 -10.00
C LEU A 7 5.07 26.27 -9.90
N MET A 8 3.90 26.83 -10.15
CA MET A 8 2.64 26.07 -10.13
C MET A 8 2.54 25.06 -11.28
N THR A 9 2.94 25.46 -12.49
CA THR A 9 2.95 24.54 -13.64
C THR A 9 3.98 23.42 -13.45
N THR A 10 5.18 23.73 -12.99
CA THR A 10 6.22 22.73 -12.68
C THR A 10 5.78 21.79 -11.55
N PHE A 11 5.07 22.30 -10.55
CA PHE A 11 4.51 21.50 -9.47
C PHE A 11 3.36 20.61 -9.98
N PHE A 12 2.51 21.11 -10.88
CA PHE A 12 1.41 20.35 -11.46
C PHE A 12 1.90 19.28 -12.46
N ASP A 13 2.89 19.60 -13.29
CA ASP A 13 3.56 18.66 -14.18
C ASP A 13 4.29 17.57 -13.41
N PHE A 14 4.89 17.94 -12.30
CA PHE A 14 5.53 16.99 -11.39
C PHE A 14 4.51 16.06 -10.69
N LEU A 15 3.36 16.58 -10.25
CA LEU A 15 2.25 15.78 -9.72
C LEU A 15 1.65 14.85 -10.78
N SER A 16 1.68 15.26 -12.04
CA SER A 16 1.14 14.52 -13.19
C SER A 16 2.13 13.48 -13.74
N SER A 17 3.44 13.70 -13.61
CA SER A 17 4.44 12.78 -14.15
C SER A 17 4.39 11.42 -13.45
N GLN A 18 4.08 10.36 -14.20
CA GLN A 18 4.05 8.98 -13.71
C GLN A 18 5.45 8.33 -13.67
N ASP A 19 6.46 9.02 -14.20
CA ASP A 19 7.77 8.42 -14.50
C ASP A 19 8.74 8.36 -13.30
N LYS A 20 8.35 8.82 -12.12
CA LYS A 20 9.19 8.74 -10.92
C LYS A 20 8.41 8.15 -9.74
N ASN A 21 8.79 6.96 -9.32
CA ASN A 21 8.38 6.42 -8.02
C ASN A 21 8.78 7.41 -6.91
N TRP A 22 7.78 7.95 -6.23
CA TRP A 22 8.01 8.90 -5.16
C TRP A 22 8.64 8.19 -3.96
N SER A 23 9.88 8.55 -3.67
CA SER A 23 10.52 8.16 -2.42
C SER A 23 10.16 9.15 -1.31
N LEU A 24 9.99 8.66 -0.09
CA LEU A 24 9.70 9.47 1.11
C LEU A 24 10.75 10.58 1.36
N CYS A 25 11.97 10.40 0.84
CA CYS A 25 13.08 11.34 1.00
C CYS A 25 13.16 12.39 -0.12
N THR A 26 12.20 12.46 -1.02
CA THR A 26 12.24 13.37 -2.16
C THR A 26 11.66 14.73 -1.78
N PHE A 27 12.33 15.83 -2.19
CA PHE A 27 11.86 17.20 -1.92
C PHE A 27 10.38 17.43 -2.28
N PRO A 28 9.87 16.94 -3.41
CA PRO A 28 8.47 17.09 -3.78
C PRO A 28 7.49 16.35 -2.85
N PHE A 29 7.90 15.20 -2.29
CA PHE A 29 7.10 14.55 -1.25
C PHE A 29 6.99 15.46 -0.01
N MET A 30 8.10 16.02 0.45
CA MET A 30 8.13 16.92 1.61
C MET A 30 7.23 18.15 1.38
N ALA A 31 7.30 18.76 0.20
CA ALA A 31 6.47 19.91 -0.15
C ALA A 31 4.98 19.54 -0.18
N SER A 32 4.63 18.41 -0.81
CA SER A 32 3.24 17.91 -0.84
C SER A 32 2.71 17.56 0.54
N PHE A 33 3.56 17.00 1.39
CA PHE A 33 3.21 16.67 2.76
C PHE A 33 2.97 17.93 3.62
N LEU A 34 3.77 18.97 3.45
CA LEU A 34 3.55 20.25 4.14
C LEU A 34 2.20 20.89 3.74
N VAL A 35 1.87 20.89 2.43
CA VAL A 35 0.57 21.38 1.95
C VAL A 35 -0.57 20.52 2.52
N PHE A 36 -0.42 19.19 2.49
CA PHE A 36 -1.37 18.28 3.10
C PHE A 36 -1.60 18.59 4.58
N PHE A 37 -0.51 18.78 5.34
CA PHE A 37 -0.58 19.04 6.76
C PHE A 37 -1.24 20.38 7.09
N ALA A 38 -0.97 21.42 6.31
CA ALA A 38 -1.63 22.73 6.45
C ALA A 38 -3.14 22.63 6.24
N ILE A 39 -3.58 21.92 5.20
CA ILE A 39 -5.00 21.68 4.92
C ILE A 39 -5.63 20.82 6.01
N TYR A 40 -4.92 19.78 6.50
CA TYR A 40 -5.36 18.91 7.59
C TYR A 40 -5.68 19.70 8.86
N ILE A 41 -4.80 20.61 9.28
CA ILE A 41 -5.01 21.46 10.45
C ILE A 41 -6.28 22.31 10.27
N GLY A 42 -6.47 22.91 9.09
CA GLY A 42 -7.65 23.68 8.76
C GLY A 42 -8.94 22.87 8.83
N LEU A 43 -8.97 21.69 8.17
CA LEU A 43 -10.14 20.81 8.15
C LEU A 43 -10.48 20.24 9.54
N ASN A 44 -9.48 19.88 10.32
CA ASN A 44 -9.68 19.28 11.64
C ASN A 44 -10.37 20.24 12.60
N ARG A 45 -10.24 21.54 12.37
CA ARG A 45 -10.91 22.59 13.15
C ARG A 45 -12.41 22.69 12.84
N TYR A 46 -12.85 22.29 11.62
CA TYR A 46 -14.23 22.47 11.17
C TYR A 46 -15.09 21.20 11.24
N ARG A 47 -14.60 20.03 10.81
CA ARG A 47 -15.37 18.77 10.81
C ARG A 47 -14.48 17.52 10.77
N GLN A 48 -14.48 16.76 11.83
CA GLN A 48 -13.73 15.50 11.97
C GLN A 48 -14.01 14.44 10.88
N THR A 49 -15.25 14.40 10.37
CA THR A 49 -15.61 13.42 9.33
C THR A 49 -14.90 13.69 8.02
N TRP A 50 -14.81 14.96 7.59
CA TRP A 50 -14.12 15.37 6.38
C TRP A 50 -12.61 15.19 6.49
N THR A 51 -12.07 15.37 7.68
CA THR A 51 -10.65 15.15 7.97
C THR A 51 -10.25 13.71 7.73
N LYS A 52 -11.07 12.75 8.17
CA LYS A 52 -10.81 11.31 7.94
C LYS A 52 -10.83 10.97 6.46
N ALA A 53 -11.83 11.45 5.72
CA ALA A 53 -11.92 11.22 4.28
C ALA A 53 -10.72 11.83 3.53
N TYR A 54 -10.29 13.04 3.92
CA TYR A 54 -9.14 13.72 3.34
C TYR A 54 -7.84 12.95 3.58
N VAL A 55 -7.60 12.45 4.80
CA VAL A 55 -6.42 11.63 5.13
C VAL A 55 -6.40 10.35 4.30
N ILE A 56 -7.54 9.66 4.17
CA ILE A 56 -7.63 8.43 3.36
C ILE A 56 -7.35 8.74 1.89
N ALA A 57 -7.95 9.80 1.34
CA ALA A 57 -7.74 10.19 -0.05
C ALA A 57 -6.27 10.53 -0.34
N PHE A 58 -5.61 11.29 0.54
CA PHE A 58 -4.20 11.61 0.40
C PHE A 58 -3.30 10.37 0.54
N SER A 59 -3.61 9.48 1.48
CA SER A 59 -2.86 8.22 1.65
C SER A 59 -2.94 7.33 0.41
N LEU A 60 -4.13 7.22 -0.20
CA LEU A 60 -4.32 6.48 -1.45
C LEU A 60 -3.60 7.15 -2.62
N PHE A 61 -3.68 8.47 -2.72
CA PHE A 61 -2.94 9.23 -3.74
C PHE A 61 -1.43 8.99 -3.64
N PHE A 62 -0.88 9.05 -2.41
CA PHE A 62 0.53 8.78 -2.17
C PHE A 62 0.89 7.32 -2.49
N ALA A 63 0.07 6.36 -2.07
CA ALA A 63 0.27 4.94 -2.38
C ALA A 63 0.28 4.70 -3.90
N PHE A 64 -0.58 5.41 -4.66
CA PHE A 64 -0.59 5.35 -6.12
C PHE A 64 0.71 5.89 -6.73
N LYS A 65 1.21 7.01 -6.24
CA LYS A 65 2.49 7.59 -6.72
C LYS A 65 3.70 6.73 -6.38
N ALA A 66 3.67 6.02 -5.24
CA ALA A 66 4.74 5.13 -4.80
C ALA A 66 4.75 3.77 -5.51
N ASN A 67 3.58 3.19 -5.75
CA ASN A 67 3.43 1.80 -6.20
C ASN A 67 2.69 1.66 -7.56
N GLY A 68 2.21 2.75 -8.14
CA GLY A 68 1.41 2.69 -9.36
C GLY A 68 0.16 1.84 -9.18
N VAL A 69 -0.10 0.94 -10.14
CA VAL A 69 -1.27 0.06 -10.14
C VAL A 69 -1.30 -0.89 -8.93
N LEU A 70 -0.13 -1.24 -8.39
CA LEU A 70 -0.01 -2.13 -7.22
C LEU A 70 -0.56 -1.51 -5.92
N MET A 71 -0.91 -0.22 -5.92
CA MET A 71 -1.58 0.43 -4.80
C MET A 71 -2.88 -0.28 -4.40
N TRP A 72 -3.60 -0.89 -5.38
CA TRP A 72 -4.85 -1.59 -5.12
C TRP A 72 -4.72 -2.78 -4.19
N LEU A 73 -3.51 -3.32 -4.07
CA LEU A 73 -3.21 -4.42 -3.15
C LEU A 73 -3.50 -4.02 -1.69
N LEU A 74 -3.17 -2.78 -1.31
CA LEU A 74 -3.37 -2.27 0.05
C LEU A 74 -4.85 -2.26 0.48
N PRO A 75 -5.79 -1.62 -0.25
CA PRO A 75 -7.20 -1.67 0.12
C PRO A 75 -7.79 -3.09 0.01
N ILE A 76 -7.34 -3.91 -0.94
CA ILE A 76 -7.80 -5.31 -1.07
C ILE A 76 -7.41 -6.11 0.18
N VAL A 77 -6.15 -6.05 0.61
CA VAL A 77 -5.71 -6.73 1.83
C VAL A 77 -6.47 -6.22 3.05
N THR A 78 -6.62 -4.90 3.19
CA THR A 78 -7.33 -4.30 4.33
C THR A 78 -8.80 -4.74 4.40
N ILE A 79 -9.51 -4.73 3.28
CA ILE A 79 -10.91 -5.13 3.21
C ILE A 79 -11.06 -6.63 3.46
N SER A 80 -10.17 -7.46 2.88
CA SER A 80 -10.18 -8.91 3.07
C SER A 80 -9.92 -9.27 4.53
N SER A 81 -8.93 -8.67 5.18
CA SER A 81 -8.63 -8.87 6.61
C SER A 81 -9.82 -8.51 7.48
N TRP A 82 -10.44 -7.35 7.23
CA TRP A 82 -11.63 -6.93 7.99
C TRP A 82 -12.79 -7.93 7.83
N TYR A 83 -13.03 -8.39 6.60
CA TYR A 83 -14.12 -9.32 6.31
C TYR A 83 -13.88 -10.69 6.94
N LEU A 84 -12.66 -11.23 6.77
CA LEU A 84 -12.25 -12.52 7.32
C LEU A 84 -12.27 -12.51 8.86
N THR A 85 -11.75 -11.47 9.49
CA THR A 85 -11.77 -11.32 10.95
C THR A 85 -13.21 -11.25 11.47
N ARG A 86 -14.08 -10.48 10.80
CA ARG A 86 -15.49 -10.38 11.17
C ARG A 86 -16.23 -11.71 10.99
N PHE A 87 -15.91 -12.47 9.96
CA PHE A 87 -16.45 -13.81 9.76
C PHE A 87 -15.97 -14.77 10.87
N MET A 88 -14.69 -14.74 11.19
CA MET A 88 -14.09 -15.55 12.26
C MET A 88 -14.72 -15.27 13.63
N MET A 89 -15.04 -14.01 13.94
CA MET A 89 -15.70 -13.66 15.21
C MET A 89 -17.10 -14.28 15.38
N ARG A 90 -17.76 -14.68 14.28
CA ARG A 90 -19.04 -15.40 14.33
C ARG A 90 -18.91 -16.89 14.64
N LEU A 91 -17.69 -17.44 14.56
CA LEU A 91 -17.44 -18.84 14.87
C LEU A 91 -17.47 -19.08 16.39
N LYS A 92 -17.99 -20.25 16.79
CA LYS A 92 -18.00 -20.67 18.20
C LYS A 92 -16.58 -20.76 18.75
N ARG A 93 -16.40 -20.29 20.00
CA ARG A 93 -15.11 -20.36 20.70
C ARG A 93 -14.66 -21.82 20.80
N GLY A 94 -13.37 -22.10 20.58
CA GLY A 94 -12.78 -23.43 20.70
C GLY A 94 -11.78 -23.72 19.57
N LYS A 95 -11.59 -25.01 19.28
CA LYS A 95 -10.62 -25.48 18.25
C LYS A 95 -10.93 -24.89 16.86
N VAL A 96 -12.22 -24.75 16.52
CA VAL A 96 -12.67 -24.22 15.23
C VAL A 96 -12.21 -22.76 15.03
N ARG A 97 -12.29 -21.93 16.07
CA ARG A 97 -11.81 -20.54 16.00
C ARG A 97 -10.28 -20.46 15.83
N LYS A 98 -9.52 -21.36 16.48
CA LYS A 98 -8.05 -21.41 16.33
C LYS A 98 -7.66 -21.81 14.91
N ILE A 99 -8.33 -22.80 14.34
CA ILE A 99 -8.11 -23.21 12.94
C ILE A 99 -8.50 -22.07 11.98
N GLY A 100 -9.64 -21.43 12.22
CA GLY A 100 -10.06 -20.27 11.45
C GLY A 100 -9.03 -19.14 11.48
N LEU A 101 -8.46 -18.83 12.65
CA LEU A 101 -7.39 -17.84 12.80
C LEU A 101 -6.16 -18.20 11.96
N ALA A 102 -5.71 -19.45 12.02
CA ALA A 102 -4.57 -19.90 11.22
C ALA A 102 -4.82 -19.77 9.72
N ILE A 103 -6.03 -20.09 9.25
CA ILE A 103 -6.42 -19.94 7.84
C ILE A 103 -6.40 -18.46 7.42
N VAL A 104 -6.94 -17.56 8.25
CA VAL A 104 -6.93 -16.12 7.96
C VAL A 104 -5.50 -15.59 7.85
N ILE A 105 -4.63 -15.92 8.81
CA ILE A 105 -3.22 -15.52 8.79
C ILE A 105 -2.53 -16.05 7.52
N LEU A 106 -2.74 -17.30 7.15
CA LEU A 106 -2.19 -17.86 5.92
C LEU A 106 -2.68 -17.09 4.67
N THR A 107 -3.97 -16.75 4.62
CA THR A 107 -4.55 -15.98 3.51
C THR A 107 -3.94 -14.58 3.42
N GLU A 108 -3.68 -13.93 4.56
CA GLU A 108 -3.03 -12.62 4.62
C GLU A 108 -1.55 -12.66 4.22
N LEU A 109 -0.87 -13.77 4.47
CA LEU A 109 0.51 -13.98 4.05
C LEU A 109 0.66 -14.28 2.55
N LEU A 110 -0.38 -14.80 1.88
CA LEU A 110 -0.30 -15.18 0.46
C LEU A 110 0.20 -14.06 -0.47
N PRO A 111 -0.32 -12.82 -0.41
CA PRO A 111 0.19 -11.72 -1.25
C PRO A 111 1.67 -11.43 -0.99
N LEU A 112 2.09 -11.45 0.28
CA LEU A 112 3.49 -11.24 0.64
C LEU A 112 4.39 -12.36 0.08
N LEU A 113 3.99 -13.62 0.25
CA LEU A 113 4.72 -14.77 -0.26
C LEU A 113 4.80 -14.72 -1.79
N TYR A 114 3.68 -14.44 -2.45
CA TYR A 114 3.63 -14.35 -3.90
C TYR A 114 4.59 -13.29 -4.44
N TYR A 115 4.51 -12.05 -4.01
CA TYR A 115 5.35 -10.96 -4.53
C TYR A 115 6.81 -11.08 -4.11
N LYS A 116 7.09 -11.53 -2.89
CA LYS A 116 8.46 -11.62 -2.37
C LYS A 116 9.24 -12.80 -2.95
N TYR A 117 8.57 -13.96 -3.10
CA TYR A 117 9.26 -15.18 -3.52
C TYR A 117 9.13 -15.48 -5.01
N SER A 118 8.21 -14.84 -5.75
CA SER A 118 8.11 -15.04 -7.20
C SER A 118 9.40 -14.71 -7.92
N ASN A 119 10.05 -13.59 -7.60
CA ASN A 119 11.32 -13.23 -8.21
C ASN A 119 12.42 -14.25 -7.90
N PHE A 120 12.50 -14.69 -6.66
CA PHE A 120 13.47 -15.70 -6.23
C PHE A 120 13.22 -17.06 -6.89
N THR A 121 11.98 -17.47 -6.97
CA THR A 121 11.60 -18.72 -7.64
C THR A 121 11.92 -18.67 -9.13
N LEU A 122 11.62 -17.55 -9.79
CA LEU A 122 11.93 -17.34 -11.21
C LEU A 122 13.44 -17.37 -11.46
N GLU A 123 14.25 -16.77 -10.59
CA GLU A 123 15.73 -16.81 -10.71
C GLU A 123 16.27 -18.24 -10.58
N ILE A 124 15.77 -19.03 -9.62
CA ILE A 124 16.17 -20.44 -9.47
C ILE A 124 15.75 -21.28 -10.69
N PHE A 125 14.52 -21.12 -11.17
CA PHE A 125 14.06 -21.83 -12.35
C PHE A 125 14.87 -21.46 -13.59
N HIS A 126 15.26 -20.20 -13.74
CA HIS A 126 16.12 -19.75 -14.84
C HIS A 126 17.49 -20.41 -14.80
N GLU A 127 18.12 -20.48 -13.62
CA GLU A 127 19.41 -21.15 -13.43
C GLU A 127 19.32 -22.66 -13.71
N LEU A 128 18.27 -23.32 -13.21
CA LEU A 128 18.11 -24.78 -13.35
C LEU A 128 17.82 -25.23 -14.78
N LEU A 129 17.00 -24.46 -15.50
CA LEU A 129 16.52 -24.81 -16.84
C LEU A 129 17.43 -24.26 -17.96
N ARG A 130 18.48 -23.47 -17.64
CA ARG A 130 19.35 -22.79 -18.61
C ARG A 130 18.55 -22.12 -19.75
N SER A 131 17.38 -21.60 -19.42
CA SER A 131 16.46 -20.98 -20.35
C SER A 131 16.93 -19.57 -20.70
N ASN A 132 16.97 -19.20 -21.96
CA ASN A 132 17.27 -17.84 -22.43
C ASN A 132 16.12 -16.84 -22.17
N PHE A 133 15.18 -17.21 -21.31
CA PHE A 133 14.07 -16.36 -20.91
C PHE A 133 14.55 -15.42 -19.80
N SER A 134 14.67 -14.13 -20.09
CA SER A 134 14.91 -13.12 -19.07
C SER A 134 13.57 -12.82 -18.38
N PRO A 135 13.35 -13.33 -17.15
CA PRO A 135 12.09 -13.03 -16.45
C PRO A 135 12.03 -11.53 -16.14
N GLU A 136 10.98 -10.87 -16.57
CA GLU A 136 10.69 -9.51 -16.09
C GLU A 136 10.61 -9.55 -14.57
N LYS A 137 11.50 -8.83 -13.90
CA LYS A 137 11.49 -8.73 -12.42
C LYS A 137 10.18 -8.13 -11.98
N MET A 138 9.40 -8.92 -11.25
CA MET A 138 8.14 -8.47 -10.68
C MET A 138 8.42 -7.35 -9.68
N LEU A 139 7.85 -6.17 -9.92
CA LEU A 139 7.99 -5.03 -9.01
C LEU A 139 7.38 -5.36 -7.66
N LEU A 140 8.21 -5.33 -6.63
CA LEU A 140 7.76 -5.54 -5.26
C LEU A 140 7.07 -4.26 -4.76
N PRO A 141 5.79 -4.32 -4.34
CA PRO A 141 5.12 -3.15 -3.78
C PRO A 141 5.84 -2.63 -2.55
N VAL A 142 6.09 -1.32 -2.52
CA VAL A 142 6.73 -0.69 -1.35
C VAL A 142 5.85 -0.86 -0.13
N GLY A 143 6.42 -1.41 0.95
CA GLY A 143 5.71 -1.60 2.21
C GLY A 143 4.84 -2.86 2.31
N ILE A 144 4.86 -3.79 1.32
CA ILE A 144 4.03 -5.01 1.35
C ILE A 144 4.19 -5.79 2.65
N SER A 145 5.42 -5.96 3.13
CA SER A 145 5.67 -6.66 4.39
C SER A 145 5.04 -5.93 5.58
N PHE A 146 5.15 -4.61 5.59
CA PHE A 146 4.66 -3.78 6.69
C PHE A 146 3.14 -3.85 6.81
N PHE A 147 2.40 -3.61 5.73
CA PHE A 147 0.94 -3.64 5.80
C PHE A 147 0.38 -5.06 5.96
N THR A 148 1.09 -6.10 5.49
CA THR A 148 0.71 -7.50 5.75
C THR A 148 0.84 -7.83 7.22
N PHE A 149 1.95 -7.46 7.88
CA PHE A 149 2.09 -7.68 9.32
C PHE A 149 1.11 -6.85 10.15
N GLN A 150 0.76 -5.65 9.70
CA GLN A 150 -0.31 -4.86 10.32
C GLN A 150 -1.68 -5.55 10.24
N ALA A 151 -2.01 -6.14 9.09
CA ALA A 151 -3.24 -6.89 8.90
C ALA A 151 -3.29 -8.12 9.82
N ILE A 152 -2.20 -8.87 9.91
CA ILE A 152 -2.08 -10.03 10.82
C ILE A 152 -2.24 -9.59 12.28
N SER A 153 -1.58 -8.52 12.70
CA SER A 153 -1.73 -7.98 14.06
C SER A 153 -3.18 -7.65 14.37
N TYR A 154 -3.86 -6.96 13.47
CA TYR A 154 -5.30 -6.67 13.59
C TYR A 154 -6.18 -7.92 13.71
N THR A 155 -5.81 -9.01 13.04
CA THR A 155 -6.58 -10.27 13.06
C THR A 155 -6.36 -11.05 14.36
N VAL A 156 -5.18 -10.95 14.96
CA VAL A 156 -4.81 -11.67 16.19
C VAL A 156 -5.37 -10.99 17.45
N ASP A 157 -5.44 -9.66 17.47
CA ASP A 157 -5.98 -8.84 18.58
C ASP A 157 -7.52 -8.93 18.64
#